data_f54811ae789b8f99e89fad48d38a0357
#
_entry.id   f54811ae789b8f99e89fad48d38a0357
#
_cell.length_a   1.000
_cell.length_b   1.000
_cell.length_c   1.000
_cell.angle_alpha   90.00
_cell.angle_beta   90.00
_cell.angle_gamma   90.00
#
_symmetry.space_group_name_H-M   'P 1'
#
loop_
_entity.id
_entity.type
_entity.pdbx_description
1 polymer ?
#
loop_
_entity_poly.entity_id
_entity_poly.type
_entity_poly.pdbx_seq_one_letter_code
_entity_poly.pdbx_strand_id
1 'polypeptide(L)'
;VMASQFPNGEVILGDSHEYGDDITPFDKSEIDDLMLRELEKVIRLQDWTIKEKWHGIYAKHPELPIYEEDIDEVVSLFVGTGGAGMTLSFGLADRYWKKMKGE
;
A
#
# COMPACT_ATOMS: atom_id res chain seq x y z
N VAL A 1 -5.85 4.43 8.98
CA VAL A 1 -4.62 4.87 9.65
C VAL A 1 -3.92 3.69 10.30
N MET A 2 -2.63 3.74 10.37
CA MET A 2 -1.81 2.70 11.00
C MET A 2 -0.65 3.32 11.78
N ALA A 3 -0.14 2.58 12.76
CA ALA A 3 1.08 2.91 13.47
C ALA A 3 1.90 1.64 13.70
N SER A 4 3.20 1.71 13.45
CA SER A 4 4.13 0.60 13.67
C SER A 4 5.41 1.11 14.30
N GLN A 5 5.81 0.51 15.41
CA GLN A 5 6.99 0.92 16.17
C GLN A 5 8.17 -0.03 15.92
N PHE A 6 9.34 0.56 15.73
CA PHE A 6 10.60 -0.16 15.64
C PHE A 6 11.33 -0.24 16.99
N PRO A 7 12.26 -1.20 17.13
CA PRO A 7 13.03 -1.35 18.38
C PRO A 7 13.85 -0.12 18.78
N ASN A 8 14.23 0.74 17.82
CA ASN A 8 14.95 1.98 18.07
C ASN A 8 14.07 3.14 18.57
N GLY A 9 12.76 2.90 18.73
CA GLY A 9 11.79 3.89 19.19
C GLY A 9 11.17 4.73 18.07
N GLU A 10 11.60 4.57 16.82
CA GLU A 10 10.97 5.23 15.69
C GLU A 10 9.59 4.61 15.40
N VAL A 11 8.65 5.46 14.99
CA VAL A 11 7.29 5.04 14.68
C VAL A 11 6.95 5.46 13.25
N ILE A 12 6.51 4.50 12.45
CA ILE A 12 5.93 4.77 11.14
C ILE A 12 4.43 4.99 11.33
N LEU A 13 3.97 6.12 10.85
CA LEU A 13 2.57 6.51 10.86
C LEU A 13 2.02 6.53 9.44
N GLY A 14 0.87 6.00 9.25
CA GLY A 14 0.19 5.98 7.96
C GLY A 14 -1.29 5.73 8.14
N ASP A 15 -1.96 5.64 7.11
CA ASP A 15 -1.62 6.00 5.74
C ASP A 15 -2.77 6.82 5.17
N SER A 16 -2.54 7.47 4.07
CA SER A 16 -3.58 8.12 3.28
C SER A 16 -3.50 7.62 1.84
N HIS A 17 -4.64 7.61 1.15
CA HIS A 17 -4.72 7.17 -0.23
C HIS A 17 -5.42 8.22 -1.08
N GLU A 18 -4.80 8.56 -2.19
CA GLU A 18 -5.40 9.38 -3.23
C GLU A 18 -5.45 8.61 -4.53
N TYR A 19 -6.53 8.75 -5.28
CA TYR A 19 -6.76 8.03 -6.53
C TYR A 19 -6.91 9.02 -7.67
N GLY A 20 -6.33 8.72 -8.80
CA GLY A 20 -6.43 9.55 -9.99
C GLY A 20 -5.45 9.10 -11.07
N ASP A 21 -5.62 9.62 -12.26
CA ASP A 21 -4.73 9.36 -13.39
C ASP A 21 -3.53 10.30 -13.41
N ASP A 22 -3.66 11.45 -12.76
CA ASP A 22 -2.62 12.47 -12.65
C ASP A 22 -2.23 12.66 -11.17
N ILE A 23 -1.17 11.98 -10.77
CA ILE A 23 -0.70 11.97 -9.40
C ILE A 23 0.42 13.00 -9.23
N THR A 24 0.23 13.91 -8.27
CA THR A 24 1.28 14.86 -7.92
C THR A 24 2.48 14.15 -7.26
N PRO A 25 3.73 14.53 -7.61
CA PRO A 25 4.91 14.01 -6.93
C PRO A 25 5.16 14.68 -5.56
N PHE A 26 4.36 15.67 -5.19
CA PHE A 26 4.54 16.44 -3.96
C PHE A 26 3.61 15.93 -2.85
N ASP A 27 4.14 15.90 -1.62
CA ASP A 27 3.35 15.65 -0.43
C ASP A 27 2.47 16.87 -0.12
N LYS A 28 1.29 16.59 0.44
CA LYS A 28 0.33 17.62 0.83
C LYS A 28 0.29 17.71 2.35
N SER A 29 0.66 18.87 2.90
CA SER A 29 0.64 19.09 4.35
C SER A 29 -0.76 18.97 4.96
N GLU A 30 -1.79 19.31 4.21
CA GLU A 30 -3.19 19.18 4.65
C GLU A 30 -3.57 17.72 4.92
N ILE A 31 -3.07 16.79 4.11
CA ILE A 31 -3.29 15.35 4.30
C ILE A 31 -2.50 14.84 5.49
N ASP A 32 -1.25 15.27 5.66
CA ASP A 32 -0.44 14.94 6.82
C ASP A 32 -1.12 15.39 8.12
N ASP A 33 -1.59 16.62 8.17
CA ASP A 33 -2.28 17.18 9.34
C ASP A 33 -3.55 16.40 9.67
N LEU A 34 -4.31 16.02 8.64
CA LEU A 34 -5.51 15.21 8.80
C LEU A 34 -5.21 13.83 9.38
N MET A 35 -4.20 13.17 8.83
CA MET A 35 -3.75 11.86 9.25
C MET A 35 -3.22 11.86 10.69
N LEU A 36 -2.38 12.83 11.06
CA LEU A 36 -1.85 12.96 12.41
C LEU A 36 -2.97 13.26 13.41
N ARG A 37 -3.93 14.10 13.06
CA ARG A 37 -5.10 14.39 13.90
C ARG A 37 -5.92 13.14 14.18
N GLU A 38 -6.10 12.26 13.21
CA GLU A 38 -6.82 11.00 13.42
C GLU A 38 -6.00 10.02 14.27
N LEU A 39 -4.69 9.97 14.07
CA LEU A 39 -3.79 9.11 14.86
C LEU A 39 -3.70 9.53 16.32
N GLU A 40 -3.75 10.81 16.63
CA GLU A 40 -3.77 11.33 18.02
C GLU A 40 -4.96 10.81 18.83
N LYS A 41 -6.04 10.40 18.17
CA LYS A 41 -7.22 9.83 18.82
C LYS A 41 -7.01 8.39 19.30
N VAL A 42 -6.07 7.66 18.70
CA VAL A 42 -5.88 6.22 18.94
C VAL A 42 -4.54 5.87 19.58
N ILE A 43 -3.54 6.71 19.45
CA ILE A 43 -2.20 6.50 20.01
C ILE A 43 -1.71 7.74 20.75
N ARG A 44 -0.80 7.51 21.70
CA ARG A 44 -0.09 8.57 22.42
C ARG A 44 1.41 8.45 22.16
N LEU A 45 1.98 9.50 21.55
CA LEU A 45 3.42 9.63 21.40
C LEU A 45 3.91 10.79 22.25
N GLN A 46 5.10 10.63 22.83
CA GLN A 46 5.74 11.70 23.60
C GLN A 46 6.27 12.80 22.68
N ASP A 47 6.66 12.43 21.47
CA ASP A 47 7.20 13.32 20.46
C ASP A 47 6.53 13.05 19.10
N TRP A 48 5.90 14.06 18.55
CA TRP A 48 5.25 14.05 17.24
C TRP A 48 6.08 14.71 16.15
N THR A 49 7.37 14.95 16.39
CA THR A 49 8.27 15.52 15.39
C THR A 49 8.42 14.56 14.21
N ILE A 50 8.12 15.05 13.02
CA ILE A 50 8.26 14.28 11.80
C ILE A 50 9.71 14.30 11.34
N LYS A 51 10.34 13.14 11.23
CA LYS A 51 11.70 13.00 10.72
C LYS A 51 11.74 12.88 9.21
N GLU A 52 10.79 12.13 8.64
CA GLU A 52 10.76 11.81 7.22
C GLU A 52 9.33 11.62 6.74
N LYS A 53 9.08 12.00 5.49
CA LYS A 53 7.82 11.76 4.79
C LYS A 53 8.11 11.09 3.47
N TRP A 54 7.24 10.19 3.07
CA TRP A 54 7.30 9.59 1.75
C TRP A 54 5.93 9.11 1.30
N HIS A 55 5.80 8.87 0.02
CA HIS A 55 4.64 8.21 -0.58
C HIS A 55 5.09 7.28 -1.69
N GLY A 56 4.26 6.28 -1.98
CA GLY A 56 4.41 5.41 -3.13
C GLY A 56 3.30 5.64 -4.14
N ILE A 57 3.62 5.44 -5.40
CA ILE A 57 2.65 5.48 -6.49
C ILE A 57 2.56 4.08 -7.08
N TYR A 58 1.34 3.54 -7.16
CA TYR A 58 1.11 2.19 -7.65
C TYR A 58 -0.23 2.09 -8.36
N ALA A 59 -0.35 1.09 -9.22
CA ALA A 59 -1.57 0.84 -9.95
C ALA A 59 -2.62 0.13 -9.09
N LYS A 60 -3.86 0.54 -9.27
CA LYS A 60 -5.04 -0.13 -8.70
C LYS A 60 -6.08 -0.30 -9.78
N HIS A 61 -6.61 -1.51 -9.93
CA HIS A 61 -7.73 -1.76 -10.83
C HIS A 61 -9.00 -1.15 -10.23
N PRO A 62 -9.84 -0.43 -11.02
CA PRO A 62 -11.01 0.26 -10.48
C PRO A 62 -12.11 -0.68 -9.96
N GLU A 63 -12.17 -1.92 -10.45
CA GLU A 63 -13.24 -2.87 -10.12
C GLU A 63 -12.72 -4.18 -9.52
N LEU A 64 -11.53 -4.64 -9.93
CA LEU A 64 -10.97 -5.91 -9.52
C LEU A 64 -9.94 -5.76 -8.40
N PRO A 65 -9.87 -6.71 -7.46
CA PRO A 65 -8.84 -6.72 -6.42
C PRO A 65 -7.44 -6.98 -6.98
N ILE A 66 -7.36 -7.60 -8.13
CA ILE A 66 -6.14 -7.82 -8.91
C ILE A 66 -6.52 -7.99 -10.38
N TYR A 67 -5.68 -7.46 -11.26
CA TYR A 67 -5.78 -7.72 -12.70
C TYR A 67 -4.82 -8.84 -13.09
N GLU A 68 -5.36 -9.90 -13.69
CA GLU A 68 -4.61 -11.07 -14.14
C GLU A 68 -4.85 -11.27 -15.64
N GLU A 69 -3.79 -11.44 -16.40
CA GLU A 69 -3.88 -11.73 -17.84
C GLU A 69 -2.71 -12.59 -18.28
N ASP A 70 -3.01 -13.66 -19.02
CA ASP A 70 -2.00 -14.42 -19.75
C ASP A 70 -1.85 -13.80 -21.14
N ILE A 71 -0.73 -13.13 -21.37
CA ILE A 71 -0.44 -12.43 -22.65
C ILE A 71 -0.14 -13.43 -23.76
N ASP A 72 0.62 -14.46 -23.40
CA ASP A 72 0.93 -15.59 -24.27
C ASP A 72 1.22 -16.84 -23.43
N GLU A 73 1.76 -17.89 -24.06
CA GLU A 73 2.04 -19.17 -23.38
C GLU A 73 3.11 -19.09 -22.29
N VAL A 74 3.91 -18.02 -22.28
CA VAL A 74 5.07 -17.88 -21.37
C VAL A 74 5.05 -16.62 -20.52
N VAL A 75 4.10 -15.71 -20.76
CA VAL A 75 4.01 -14.43 -20.05
C VAL A 75 2.66 -14.27 -19.39
N SER A 76 2.65 -14.24 -18.09
CA SER A 76 1.48 -13.93 -17.27
C SER A 76 1.67 -12.61 -16.53
N LEU A 77 0.64 -11.79 -16.51
CA LEU A 77 0.61 -10.48 -15.85
C LEU A 77 -0.24 -10.53 -14.60
N PHE A 78 0.31 -9.99 -13.50
CA PHE A 78 -0.39 -9.78 -12.24
C PHE A 78 -0.14 -8.35 -11.76
N VAL A 79 -1.15 -7.51 -11.77
CA VAL A 79 -1.02 -6.10 -11.39
C VAL A 79 -2.28 -5.59 -10.70
N GLY A 80 -2.21 -4.40 -10.16
CA GLY A 80 -3.37 -3.67 -9.68
C GLY A 80 -3.88 -4.10 -8.31
N THR A 81 -3.03 -4.75 -7.50
CA THR A 81 -3.38 -5.14 -6.12
C THR A 81 -3.62 -3.95 -5.18
N GLY A 82 -3.34 -2.75 -5.62
CA GLY A 82 -3.37 -1.57 -4.75
C GLY A 82 -2.35 -1.69 -3.62
N GLY A 83 -2.70 -1.20 -2.44
CA GLY A 83 -1.85 -1.29 -1.25
C GLY A 83 -1.71 -2.67 -0.63
N ALA A 84 -2.42 -3.68 -1.13
CA ALA A 84 -2.45 -5.02 -0.57
C ALA A 84 -1.44 -6.00 -1.19
N GLY A 85 -0.58 -5.53 -2.11
CA GLY A 85 0.34 -6.39 -2.86
C GLY A 85 1.27 -7.21 -1.98
N MET A 86 1.87 -6.59 -0.98
CA MET A 86 2.79 -7.28 -0.07
C MET A 86 2.08 -8.36 0.76
N THR A 87 0.89 -8.08 1.24
CA THR A 87 0.07 -9.05 2.01
C THR A 87 -0.41 -10.21 1.14
N LEU A 88 -0.78 -9.94 -0.11
CA LEU A 88 -1.40 -10.93 -1.00
C LEU A 88 -0.41 -11.73 -1.84
N SER A 89 0.83 -11.26 -1.98
CA SER A 89 1.79 -11.79 -2.96
C SER A 89 2.02 -13.30 -2.86
N PHE A 90 2.21 -13.83 -1.66
CA PHE A 90 2.44 -15.26 -1.47
C PHE A 90 1.21 -16.10 -1.82
N GLY A 91 0.03 -15.67 -1.41
CA GLY A 91 -1.22 -16.35 -1.75
C GLY A 91 -1.53 -16.31 -3.24
N LEU A 92 -1.24 -15.20 -3.92
CA LEU A 92 -1.38 -15.08 -5.36
C LEU A 92 -0.41 -16.01 -6.12
N ALA A 93 0.83 -16.09 -5.68
CA ALA A 93 1.81 -16.99 -6.25
C ALA A 93 1.41 -18.47 -6.06
N ASP A 94 0.98 -18.85 -4.86
CA ASP A 94 0.50 -20.20 -4.58
C ASP A 94 -0.70 -20.59 -5.47
N ARG A 95 -1.69 -19.69 -5.57
CA ARG A 95 -2.86 -19.88 -6.44
C ARG A 95 -2.46 -20.05 -7.91
N TYR A 96 -1.56 -19.23 -8.41
CA TYR A 96 -1.07 -19.31 -9.78
C TYR A 96 -0.43 -20.67 -10.09
N TRP A 97 0.49 -21.10 -9.23
CA TRP A 97 1.18 -22.37 -9.43
C TRP A 97 0.27 -23.58 -9.31
N LYS A 98 -0.72 -23.55 -8.44
CA LYS A 98 -1.76 -24.60 -8.36
C LYS A 98 -2.54 -24.68 -9.67
N LYS A 99 -2.98 -23.54 -10.21
CA LYS A 99 -3.66 -23.46 -11.50
C LYS A 99 -2.80 -24.05 -12.63
N MET A 100 -1.52 -23.70 -12.68
CA MET A 100 -0.58 -24.19 -13.69
C MET A 100 -0.34 -25.70 -13.61
N LYS A 101 -0.39 -26.27 -12.41
CA LYS A 101 -0.26 -27.72 -12.18
C LYS A 101 -1.57 -28.50 -12.39
N GLY A 102 -2.68 -27.83 -12.64
CA GLY A 102 -3.99 -28.44 -12.74
C GLY A 102 -4.61 -28.85 -11.39
N GLU A 103 -4.18 -28.20 -10.33
CA GLU A 103 -4.69 -28.42 -8.97
C GLU A 103 -5.85 -27.49 -8.58
#